data_c2d952ca2670b3c5370891e2d51074ad
#
_entry.id   c2d952ca2670b3c5370891e2d51074ad
#
_cell.length_a   1.000
_cell.length_b   1.000
_cell.length_c   1.000
_cell.angle_alpha   90.00
_cell.angle_beta   90.00
_cell.angle_gamma   90.00
#
_symmetry.space_group_name_H-M   'P 1'
#
loop_
_entity.id
_entity.type
_entity.pdbx_description
1 polymer ?
#
loop_
_entity_poly.entity_id
_entity_poly.type
_entity_poly.pdbx_seq_one_letter_code
_entity_poly.pdbx_strand_id
1 'polypeptide(L)'
;WLFGPEQVEHFLRYRRSIRNYKNKQVEQEILTKLLDVARFAPSGHNFQPVRWLVIYEKDAVQRMAEFVIDWMRYLIKENSPFVAAMHLDRVVSSWEKGNDPICRNAPHIIVTHAHKEDITAPAACTIALTYLELAASSFDLGACWAGYFNAAATLWPPMQKELGLPEGN
;
A
#
# COMPACT_ATOMS: atom_id res chain seq x y z
N TRP A 1 19.00 22.15 11.81
CA TRP A 1 18.21 21.53 12.88
C TRP A 1 18.53 20.03 12.90
N LEU A 2 19.24 19.57 13.96
CA LEU A 2 19.47 18.14 14.18
C LEU A 2 18.59 17.71 15.35
N PHE A 3 17.84 16.64 15.15
CA PHE A 3 17.11 15.99 16.24
C PHE A 3 18.08 15.25 17.16
N GLY A 4 17.84 15.30 18.46
CA GLY A 4 18.58 14.48 19.40
C GLY A 4 18.28 12.98 19.23
N PRO A 5 19.19 12.09 19.66
CA PRO A 5 19.00 10.63 19.53
C PRO A 5 17.67 10.14 20.11
N GLU A 6 17.28 10.65 21.27
CA GLU A 6 16.02 10.28 21.94
C GLU A 6 14.77 10.65 21.12
N GLN A 7 14.80 11.79 20.42
CA GLN A 7 13.70 12.22 19.55
C GLN A 7 13.57 11.30 18.34
N VAL A 8 14.71 10.94 17.72
CA VAL A 8 14.72 10.00 16.59
C VAL A 8 14.28 8.61 17.03
N GLU A 9 14.77 8.11 18.16
CA GLU A 9 14.35 6.83 18.72
C GLU A 9 12.85 6.82 18.98
N HIS A 10 12.32 7.84 19.64
CA HIS A 10 10.88 7.96 19.92
C HIS A 10 10.07 7.94 18.61
N PHE A 11 10.45 8.74 17.62
CA PHE A 11 9.78 8.83 16.33
C PHE A 11 9.73 7.46 15.62
N LEU A 12 10.85 6.75 15.53
CA LEU A 12 10.91 5.46 14.86
C LEU A 12 10.14 4.37 15.63
N ARG A 13 10.18 4.38 16.97
CA ARG A 13 9.48 3.41 17.81
C ARG A 13 8.00 3.70 17.96
N TYR A 14 7.54 4.91 17.68
CA TYR A 14 6.13 5.30 17.75
C TYR A 14 5.29 4.71 16.62
N ARG A 15 5.88 4.43 15.45
CA ARG A 15 5.20 3.84 14.30
C ARG A 15 4.47 2.56 14.67
N ARG A 16 3.20 2.47 14.29
CA ARG A 16 2.35 1.29 14.42
C ARG A 16 1.58 1.07 13.13
N SER A 17 1.32 -0.21 12.79
CA SER A 17 0.39 -0.56 11.73
C SER A 17 -1.04 -0.31 12.20
N ILE A 18 -1.64 0.78 11.75
CA ILE A 18 -3.01 1.15 12.08
C ILE A 18 -3.96 0.42 11.14
N ARG A 19 -4.92 -0.31 11.70
CA ARG A 19 -5.84 -1.19 10.95
C ARG A 19 -7.32 -0.87 11.18
N ASN A 20 -7.60 0.17 11.94
CA ASN A 20 -8.94 0.69 12.16
C ASN A 20 -8.95 2.14 11.71
N TYR A 21 -9.76 2.44 10.71
CA TYR A 21 -9.81 3.76 10.10
C TYR A 21 -11.16 4.42 10.38
N LYS A 22 -11.13 5.74 10.49
CA LYS A 22 -12.34 6.56 10.52
C LYS A 22 -12.97 6.56 9.13
N ASN A 23 -14.31 6.58 9.08
CA ASN A 23 -15.02 6.77 7.80
C ASN A 23 -14.98 8.24 7.38
N LYS A 24 -13.78 8.75 7.09
CA LYS A 24 -13.51 10.14 6.72
C LYS A 24 -12.39 10.17 5.69
N GLN A 25 -12.62 10.85 4.58
CA GLN A 25 -11.57 11.13 3.61
C GLN A 25 -10.51 12.06 4.21
N VAL A 26 -9.27 11.86 3.80
CA VAL A 26 -8.17 12.78 4.07
C VAL A 26 -8.18 13.88 3.01
N GLU A 27 -8.02 15.12 3.41
CA GLU A 27 -7.97 16.24 2.48
C GLU A 27 -6.81 16.08 1.48
N GLN A 28 -7.05 16.39 0.22
CA GLN A 28 -6.06 16.23 -0.85
C GLN A 28 -4.78 17.00 -0.58
N GLU A 29 -4.89 18.18 0.04
CA GLU A 29 -3.71 18.98 0.44
C GLU A 29 -2.82 18.24 1.44
N ILE A 30 -3.42 17.52 2.39
CA ILE A 30 -2.68 16.74 3.40
C ILE A 30 -1.96 15.57 2.73
N LEU A 31 -2.66 14.85 1.84
CA LEU A 31 -2.05 13.76 1.07
C LEU A 31 -0.91 14.28 0.19
N THR A 32 -1.10 15.42 -0.47
CA THR A 32 -0.07 16.05 -1.30
C THR A 32 1.18 16.40 -0.48
N LYS A 33 0.99 17.00 0.69
CA LYS A 33 2.10 17.31 1.61
C LYS A 33 2.82 16.05 2.08
N LEU A 34 2.07 15.00 2.41
CA LEU A 34 2.64 13.71 2.82
C LEU A 34 3.47 13.07 1.72
N LEU A 35 2.97 13.08 0.47
CA LEU A 35 3.71 12.60 -0.69
C LEU A 35 4.94 13.45 -0.97
N ASP A 36 4.85 14.77 -0.78
CA ASP A 36 5.99 15.69 -0.95
C ASP A 36 7.11 15.40 0.06
N VAL A 37 6.78 15.02 1.29
CA VAL A 37 7.78 14.52 2.25
C VAL A 37 8.37 13.18 1.78
N ALA A 38 7.53 12.24 1.35
CA ALA A 38 7.96 10.91 0.96
C ALA A 38 8.87 10.88 -0.28
N ARG A 39 8.76 11.88 -1.18
CA ARG A 39 9.63 11.98 -2.36
C ARG A 39 11.10 12.22 -2.04
N PHE A 40 11.44 12.65 -0.82
CA PHE A 40 12.83 12.77 -0.37
C PHE A 40 13.46 11.43 0.03
N ALA A 41 12.74 10.32 -0.10
CA ALA A 41 13.28 8.99 0.10
C ALA A 41 14.48 8.74 -0.85
N PRO A 42 15.59 8.15 -0.36
CA PRO A 42 16.74 7.89 -1.22
C PRO A 42 16.44 6.83 -2.27
N SER A 43 17.08 6.94 -3.42
CA SER A 43 17.05 5.94 -4.49
C SER A 43 18.45 5.67 -5.03
N GLY A 44 18.67 4.49 -5.60
CA GLY A 44 19.95 4.14 -6.22
C GLY A 44 20.38 5.19 -7.24
N HIS A 45 21.63 5.67 -7.15
CA HIS A 45 22.19 6.72 -8.00
C HIS A 45 21.31 8.00 -8.10
N ASN A 46 20.39 8.19 -7.16
CA ASN A 46 19.41 9.28 -7.17
C ASN A 46 18.54 9.29 -8.46
N PHE A 47 18.23 8.13 -9.01
CA PHE A 47 17.39 8.03 -10.21
C PHE A 47 15.93 8.43 -9.99
N GLN A 48 15.45 8.41 -8.75
CA GLN A 48 14.10 8.83 -8.37
C GLN A 48 12.99 8.17 -9.23
N PRO A 49 12.99 6.84 -9.40
CA PRO A 49 12.11 6.16 -10.34
C PRO A 49 10.67 6.08 -9.85
N VAL A 50 10.43 6.37 -8.58
CA VAL A 50 9.15 6.15 -7.91
C VAL A 50 8.10 7.10 -8.44
N ARG A 51 6.97 6.53 -8.85
CA ARG A 51 5.75 7.24 -9.16
C ARG A 51 4.65 6.82 -8.21
N TRP A 52 3.67 7.68 -8.04
CA TRP A 52 2.60 7.52 -7.07
C TRP A 52 1.25 7.43 -7.74
N LEU A 53 0.46 6.43 -7.36
CA LEU A 53 -0.95 6.33 -7.66
C LEU A 53 -1.72 6.42 -6.35
N VAL A 54 -2.63 7.39 -6.25
CA VAL A 54 -3.53 7.54 -5.11
C VAL A 54 -4.93 7.11 -5.53
N ILE A 55 -5.41 6.01 -4.96
CA ILE A 55 -6.80 5.58 -5.09
C ILE A 55 -7.57 6.34 -4.01
N TYR A 56 -8.21 7.43 -4.40
CA TYR A 56 -8.76 8.42 -3.47
C TYR A 56 -10.20 8.10 -3.07
N GLU A 57 -11.03 7.64 -4.01
CA GLU A 57 -12.43 7.40 -3.75
C GLU A 57 -12.65 6.07 -3.02
N LYS A 58 -13.47 6.09 -1.98
CA LYS A 58 -13.74 4.90 -1.15
C LYS A 58 -14.29 3.73 -1.97
N ASP A 59 -15.17 4.00 -2.92
CA ASP A 59 -15.77 2.97 -3.78
C ASP A 59 -14.70 2.36 -4.71
N ALA A 60 -13.71 3.14 -5.13
CA ALA A 60 -12.58 2.62 -5.88
C ALA A 60 -11.67 1.74 -5.01
N VAL A 61 -11.44 2.13 -3.74
CA VAL A 61 -10.71 1.29 -2.76
C VAL A 61 -11.42 -0.04 -2.55
N GLN A 62 -12.75 -0.02 -2.36
CA GLN A 62 -13.56 -1.20 -2.18
C GLN A 62 -13.49 -2.14 -3.40
N ARG A 63 -13.61 -1.58 -4.61
CA ARG A 63 -13.47 -2.32 -5.85
C ARG A 63 -12.08 -2.99 -5.98
N MET A 64 -11.01 -2.28 -5.60
CA MET A 64 -9.68 -2.89 -5.58
C MET A 64 -9.58 -4.05 -4.58
N ALA A 65 -10.22 -3.92 -3.41
CA ALA A 65 -10.28 -5.02 -2.44
C ALA A 65 -11.02 -6.25 -3.01
N GLU A 66 -12.10 -6.05 -3.78
CA GLU A 66 -12.82 -7.11 -4.49
C GLU A 66 -11.93 -7.84 -5.50
N PHE A 67 -11.14 -7.11 -6.29
CA PHE A 67 -10.15 -7.71 -7.20
C PHE A 67 -9.15 -8.60 -6.45
N VAL A 68 -8.67 -8.17 -5.29
CA VAL A 68 -7.77 -9.00 -4.47
C VAL A 68 -8.46 -10.28 -4.00
N ILE A 69 -9.73 -10.21 -3.59
CA ILE A 69 -10.53 -11.37 -3.20
C ILE A 69 -10.75 -12.32 -4.39
N ASP A 70 -11.01 -11.78 -5.57
CA ASP A 70 -11.16 -12.59 -6.79
C ASP A 70 -9.86 -13.31 -7.16
N TRP A 71 -8.72 -12.64 -7.01
CA TRP A 71 -7.42 -13.30 -7.12
C TRP A 71 -7.26 -14.46 -6.11
N MET A 72 -7.65 -14.25 -4.86
CA MET A 72 -7.57 -15.30 -3.85
C MET A 72 -8.51 -16.48 -4.17
N ARG A 73 -9.74 -16.22 -4.64
CA ARG A 73 -10.65 -17.25 -5.11
C ARG A 73 -10.07 -18.05 -6.29
N TYR A 74 -9.43 -17.35 -7.22
CA TYR A 74 -8.72 -18.00 -8.32
C TYR A 74 -7.61 -18.91 -7.80
N LEU A 75 -6.76 -18.45 -6.88
CA LEU A 75 -5.68 -19.25 -6.29
C LEU A 75 -6.21 -20.49 -5.53
N ILE A 76 -7.33 -20.35 -4.82
CA ILE A 76 -8.00 -21.46 -4.11
C ILE A 76 -8.48 -22.50 -5.14
N LYS A 77 -9.12 -22.07 -6.20
CA LYS A 77 -9.61 -22.95 -7.28
C LYS A 77 -8.48 -23.74 -7.95
N GLU A 78 -7.34 -23.08 -8.17
CA GLU A 78 -6.15 -23.67 -8.78
C GLU A 78 -5.30 -24.49 -7.78
N ASN A 79 -5.75 -24.65 -6.53
CA ASN A 79 -5.01 -25.35 -5.46
C ASN A 79 -3.57 -24.82 -5.27
N SER A 80 -3.39 -23.51 -5.38
CA SER A 80 -2.09 -22.88 -5.26
C SER A 80 -1.46 -23.11 -3.86
N PRO A 81 -0.14 -23.35 -3.78
CA PRO A 81 0.56 -23.43 -2.49
C PRO A 81 0.41 -22.18 -1.61
N PHE A 82 0.14 -21.02 -2.21
CA PHE A 82 -0.11 -19.77 -1.49
C PHE A 82 -1.35 -19.83 -0.58
N VAL A 83 -2.32 -20.70 -0.89
CA VAL A 83 -3.57 -20.80 -0.10
C VAL A 83 -3.27 -21.14 1.34
N ALA A 84 -2.50 -22.19 1.59
CA ALA A 84 -2.12 -22.60 2.94
C ALA A 84 -1.13 -21.63 3.58
N ALA A 85 -0.11 -21.20 2.83
CA ALA A 85 0.93 -20.32 3.33
C ALA A 85 0.43 -18.95 3.81
N MET A 86 -0.60 -18.41 3.13
CA MET A 86 -1.16 -17.09 3.42
C MET A 86 -2.57 -17.14 4.02
N HIS A 87 -3.10 -18.32 4.33
CA HIS A 87 -4.43 -18.54 4.89
C HIS A 87 -5.55 -17.88 4.06
N LEU A 88 -5.49 -17.98 2.72
CA LEU A 88 -6.38 -17.26 1.82
C LEU A 88 -7.85 -17.67 1.99
N ASP A 89 -8.13 -18.93 2.32
CA ASP A 89 -9.44 -19.47 2.68
C ASP A 89 -10.12 -18.67 3.81
N ARG A 90 -9.35 -18.35 4.86
CA ARG A 90 -9.84 -17.55 5.99
C ARG A 90 -10.10 -16.10 5.60
N VAL A 91 -9.24 -15.55 4.75
CA VAL A 91 -9.39 -14.17 4.26
C VAL A 91 -10.67 -14.04 3.44
N VAL A 92 -10.89 -14.94 2.46
CA VAL A 92 -12.11 -14.97 1.66
C VAL A 92 -13.35 -15.19 2.53
N SER A 93 -13.32 -16.14 3.47
CA SER A 93 -14.43 -16.36 4.41
C SER A 93 -14.74 -15.13 5.28
N SER A 94 -13.72 -14.36 5.67
CA SER A 94 -13.91 -13.11 6.42
C SER A 94 -14.58 -12.04 5.57
N TRP A 95 -14.19 -11.93 4.30
CA TRP A 95 -14.82 -11.04 3.33
C TRP A 95 -16.30 -11.36 3.11
N GLU A 96 -16.63 -12.63 2.93
CA GLU A 96 -18.01 -13.10 2.74
C GLU A 96 -18.92 -12.84 3.95
N LYS A 97 -18.34 -12.64 5.12
CA LYS A 97 -19.04 -12.20 6.34
C LYS A 97 -19.18 -10.66 6.45
N GLY A 98 -18.79 -9.92 5.40
CA GLY A 98 -18.91 -8.47 5.35
C GLY A 98 -17.76 -7.70 6.00
N ASN A 99 -16.64 -8.37 6.33
CA ASN A 99 -15.43 -7.68 6.78
C ASN A 99 -14.54 -7.34 5.58
N ASP A 100 -13.72 -6.32 5.72
CA ASP A 100 -12.66 -6.00 4.75
C ASP A 100 -11.28 -6.36 5.33
N PRO A 101 -10.76 -7.56 5.08
CA PRO A 101 -9.43 -7.96 5.53
C PRO A 101 -8.29 -7.43 4.62
N ILE A 102 -8.62 -6.87 3.47
CA ILE A 102 -7.66 -6.40 2.45
C ILE A 102 -7.24 -4.96 2.75
N CYS A 103 -8.19 -4.04 2.65
CA CYS A 103 -7.97 -2.60 2.80
C CYS A 103 -8.43 -2.07 4.16
N ARG A 104 -9.14 -2.90 4.96
CA ARG A 104 -9.62 -2.58 6.32
C ARG A 104 -10.51 -1.34 6.38
N ASN A 105 -11.33 -1.16 5.33
CA ASN A 105 -12.16 0.03 5.13
C ASN A 105 -11.36 1.35 5.15
N ALA A 106 -10.09 1.31 4.77
CA ALA A 106 -9.30 2.53 4.61
C ALA A 106 -9.95 3.47 3.59
N PRO A 107 -9.94 4.79 3.83
CA PRO A 107 -10.53 5.73 2.90
C PRO A 107 -9.75 5.85 1.59
N HIS A 108 -8.45 5.56 1.63
CA HIS A 108 -7.55 5.68 0.49
C HIS A 108 -6.52 4.56 0.46
N ILE A 109 -6.00 4.28 -0.74
CA ILE A 109 -4.79 3.46 -0.92
C ILE A 109 -3.76 4.29 -1.68
N ILE A 110 -2.52 4.21 -1.24
CA ILE A 110 -1.39 4.82 -1.92
C ILE A 110 -0.51 3.70 -2.46
N VAL A 111 -0.27 3.71 -3.76
CA VAL A 111 0.54 2.73 -4.48
C VAL A 111 1.76 3.42 -5.04
N THR A 112 2.92 2.81 -4.88
CA THR A 112 4.13 3.16 -5.62
C THR A 112 4.31 2.22 -6.79
N HIS A 113 4.73 2.76 -7.90
CA HIS A 113 5.10 1.99 -9.07
C HIS A 113 6.31 2.60 -9.78
N ALA A 114 6.96 1.84 -10.63
CA ALA A 114 8.06 2.29 -11.46
C ALA A 114 8.20 1.37 -12.66
N HIS A 115 9.03 1.76 -13.63
CA HIS A 115 9.24 0.94 -14.81
C HIS A 115 9.87 -0.41 -14.45
N LYS A 116 9.33 -1.51 -14.95
CA LYS A 116 9.70 -2.88 -14.60
C LYS A 116 11.16 -3.24 -14.92
N GLU A 117 11.78 -2.52 -15.88
CA GLU A 117 13.18 -2.72 -16.26
C GLU A 117 14.16 -2.02 -15.31
N ASP A 118 13.68 -1.15 -14.42
CA ASP A 118 14.54 -0.51 -13.43
C ASP A 118 14.77 -1.45 -12.25
N ILE A 119 15.95 -2.05 -12.22
CA ILE A 119 16.36 -2.99 -11.17
C ILE A 119 16.42 -2.37 -9.77
N THR A 120 16.49 -1.03 -9.67
CA THR A 120 16.50 -0.31 -8.40
C THR A 120 15.10 -0.01 -7.88
N ALA A 121 14.10 -0.09 -8.73
CA ALA A 121 12.72 0.32 -8.43
C ALA A 121 12.08 -0.41 -7.23
N PRO A 122 12.19 -1.74 -7.05
CA PRO A 122 11.57 -2.41 -5.92
C PRO A 122 12.05 -1.87 -4.57
N ALA A 123 13.36 -1.64 -4.44
CA ALA A 123 13.94 -1.05 -3.23
C ALA A 123 13.48 0.41 -3.07
N ALA A 124 13.55 1.22 -4.13
CA ALA A 124 13.15 2.62 -4.11
C ALA A 124 11.68 2.79 -3.73
N CYS A 125 10.77 1.98 -4.30
CA CYS A 125 9.34 1.98 -3.96
C CYS A 125 9.11 1.62 -2.49
N THR A 126 9.79 0.59 -1.98
CA THR A 126 9.69 0.19 -0.57
C THR A 126 10.17 1.28 0.37
N ILE A 127 11.32 1.90 0.07
CA ILE A 127 11.88 2.98 0.88
C ILE A 127 10.94 4.19 0.88
N ALA A 128 10.40 4.57 -0.28
CA ALA A 128 9.48 5.70 -0.40
C ALA A 128 8.19 5.47 0.41
N LEU A 129 7.60 4.27 0.36
CA LEU A 129 6.45 3.92 1.20
C LEU A 129 6.79 3.90 2.70
N THR A 130 8.01 3.51 3.06
CA THR A 130 8.48 3.58 4.45
C THR A 130 8.57 5.02 4.94
N TYR A 131 9.10 5.93 4.11
CA TYR A 131 9.12 7.36 4.42
C TYR A 131 7.71 7.93 4.60
N LEU A 132 6.79 7.54 3.71
CA LEU A 132 5.37 7.92 3.81
C LEU A 132 4.74 7.41 5.10
N GLU A 133 4.93 6.13 5.44
CA GLU A 133 4.37 5.53 6.66
C GLU A 133 4.91 6.21 7.92
N LEU A 134 6.21 6.50 7.97
CA LEU A 134 6.83 7.20 9.09
C LEU A 134 6.30 8.64 9.23
N ALA A 135 6.18 9.35 8.11
CA ALA A 135 5.68 10.71 8.11
C ALA A 135 4.18 10.81 8.47
N ALA A 136 3.38 9.78 8.14
CA ALA A 136 1.92 9.81 8.31
C ALA A 136 1.49 10.20 9.73
N SER A 137 2.18 9.73 10.75
CA SER A 137 1.86 10.05 12.15
C SER A 137 2.01 11.54 12.49
N SER A 138 2.90 12.26 11.82
CA SER A 138 3.07 13.72 12.01
C SER A 138 1.97 14.55 11.34
N PHE A 139 1.13 13.91 10.52
CA PHE A 139 -0.07 14.48 9.92
C PHE A 139 -1.36 13.95 10.58
N ASP A 140 -1.28 13.37 11.79
CA ASP A 140 -2.40 12.71 12.47
C ASP A 140 -3.07 11.61 11.65
N LEU A 141 -2.31 10.96 10.77
CA LEU A 141 -2.75 9.87 9.92
C LEU A 141 -2.20 8.53 10.38
N GLY A 142 -3.05 7.50 10.31
CA GLY A 142 -2.64 6.11 10.49
C GLY A 142 -2.41 5.43 9.15
N ALA A 143 -1.36 4.63 9.05
CA ALA A 143 -1.05 3.85 7.85
C ALA A 143 -0.82 2.37 8.19
N CYS A 144 -0.99 1.51 7.21
CA CYS A 144 -0.68 0.09 7.29
C CYS A 144 -0.33 -0.45 5.90
N TRP A 145 0.68 -1.27 5.83
CA TRP A 145 1.03 -1.99 4.61
C TRP A 145 -0.08 -2.96 4.19
N ALA A 146 -0.51 -2.86 2.94
CA ALA A 146 -1.56 -3.70 2.36
C ALA A 146 -0.94 -4.89 1.62
N GLY A 147 -0.41 -5.88 2.37
CA GLY A 147 0.37 -6.99 1.82
C GLY A 147 -0.37 -7.83 0.78
N TYR A 148 -1.64 -8.16 1.01
CA TYR A 148 -2.46 -8.91 0.04
C TYR A 148 -2.70 -8.10 -1.24
N PHE A 149 -2.96 -6.81 -1.10
CA PHE A 149 -3.10 -5.90 -2.23
C PHE A 149 -1.81 -5.87 -3.06
N ASN A 150 -0.66 -5.68 -2.41
CA ASN A 150 0.63 -5.67 -3.08
C ASN A 150 0.91 -6.99 -3.82
N ALA A 151 0.61 -8.13 -3.21
CA ALA A 151 0.79 -9.43 -3.85
C ALA A 151 -0.08 -9.58 -5.11
N ALA A 152 -1.37 -9.22 -5.04
CA ALA A 152 -2.27 -9.26 -6.20
C ALA A 152 -1.83 -8.27 -7.29
N ALA A 153 -1.46 -7.05 -6.93
CA ALA A 153 -0.97 -6.03 -7.86
C ALA A 153 0.32 -6.47 -8.59
N THR A 154 1.16 -7.25 -7.92
CA THR A 154 2.42 -7.73 -8.50
C THR A 154 2.22 -9.00 -9.36
N LEU A 155 1.31 -9.90 -8.96
CA LEU A 155 1.27 -11.26 -9.49
C LEU A 155 0.05 -11.53 -10.40
N TRP A 156 -0.96 -10.66 -10.41
CA TRP A 156 -2.20 -10.94 -11.11
C TRP A 156 -2.54 -9.92 -12.21
N PRO A 157 -2.43 -10.31 -13.50
CA PRO A 157 -2.64 -9.41 -14.62
C PRO A 157 -3.99 -8.66 -14.64
N PRO A 158 -5.13 -9.26 -14.23
CA PRO A 158 -6.39 -8.51 -14.14
C PRO A 158 -6.32 -7.33 -13.16
N MET A 159 -5.64 -7.48 -12.02
CA MET A 159 -5.44 -6.41 -11.05
C MET A 159 -4.53 -5.31 -11.60
N GLN A 160 -3.45 -5.69 -12.31
CA GLN A 160 -2.54 -4.75 -12.96
C GLN A 160 -3.27 -3.89 -14.00
N LYS A 161 -4.16 -4.52 -14.79
CA LYS A 161 -4.99 -3.83 -15.76
C LYS A 161 -5.97 -2.86 -15.10
N GLU A 162 -6.62 -3.26 -14.01
CA GLU A 162 -7.58 -2.42 -13.28
C GLU A 162 -6.90 -1.23 -12.63
N LEU A 163 -5.67 -1.37 -12.15
CA LEU A 163 -4.87 -0.26 -11.63
C LEU A 163 -4.56 0.82 -12.67
N GLY A 164 -4.64 0.48 -13.97
CA GLY A 164 -4.44 1.43 -15.05
C GLY A 164 -3.05 2.06 -15.08
N LEU A 165 -2.03 1.32 -14.59
CA LEU A 165 -0.66 1.83 -14.60
C LEU A 165 -0.15 2.02 -16.03
N PRO A 166 0.77 2.98 -16.26
CA PRO A 166 1.39 3.15 -17.56
C PRO A 166 2.07 1.87 -18.06
N GLU A 167 2.11 1.70 -19.37
CA GLU A 167 2.77 0.55 -19.99
C GLU A 167 4.23 0.43 -19.49
N GLY A 168 4.64 -0.79 -19.16
CA GLY A 168 5.97 -1.06 -18.64
C GLY A 168 6.14 -0.88 -17.12
N ASN A 169 5.08 -0.55 -16.40
CA ASN A 169 5.11 -0.44 -14.91
C ASN A 169 4.53 -1.67 -14.23
#